data_1bf17902dc74e1fb8dc83ea854449f8e
#
_entry.id   1bf17902dc74e1fb8dc83ea854449f8e
#
_cell.length_a   1.000
_cell.length_b   1.000
_cell.length_c   1.000
_cell.angle_alpha   90.00
_cell.angle_beta   90.00
_cell.angle_gamma   90.00
#
_symmetry.space_group_name_H-M   'P 1'
#
loop_
_entity.id
_entity.type
_entity.pdbx_description
1 polymer ?
#
loop_
_entity_poly.entity_id
_entity_poly.type
_entity_poly.pdbx_seq_one_letter_code
_entity_poly.pdbx_strand_id
1 'polypeptide(L)'
;VQRGEIVALLGPNGAGKSTTMRILACYLPATSGTVRVAGLDVFHDSDEVRRRIGYMPENNPLHFDMRVREYLKFRARLKGLNRRRSRERVDVVTEQCGLKDVSRRIIGQLSKGYRQRVGLADALVHEPELIILDEPTIGLDPHQIRVVRQLIKRLAGAHTVLVSTHILPEAEMTCHR
;
A
#
# COMPACT_ATOMS: atom_id res chain seq x y z
N VAL A 1 -2.87 16.87 -2.77
CA VAL A 1 -1.75 16.18 -2.07
C VAL A 1 -0.47 16.58 -2.79
N GLN A 2 0.53 17.04 -2.06
CA GLN A 2 1.83 17.39 -2.62
C GLN A 2 2.74 16.16 -2.70
N ARG A 3 3.73 16.22 -3.58
CA ARG A 3 4.69 15.10 -3.73
C ARG A 3 5.51 14.92 -2.46
N GLY A 4 5.64 13.68 -1.99
CA GLY A 4 6.43 13.33 -0.80
C GLY A 4 5.69 13.49 0.54
N GLU A 5 4.43 13.97 0.52
CA GLU A 5 3.59 14.06 1.74
C GLU A 5 2.97 12.71 2.12
N ILE A 6 2.70 12.58 3.41
CA ILE A 6 1.76 11.58 3.95
C ILE A 6 0.49 12.34 4.33
N VAL A 7 -0.62 12.00 3.70
CA VAL A 7 -1.93 12.65 3.92
C VAL A 7 -2.93 11.62 4.42
N ALA A 8 -3.73 11.98 5.42
CA ALA A 8 -4.81 11.16 5.94
C ALA A 8 -6.16 11.52 5.31
N LEU A 9 -6.92 10.52 4.89
CA LEU A 9 -8.34 10.62 4.63
C LEU A 9 -9.08 10.11 5.87
N LEU A 10 -9.47 11.04 6.74
CA LEU A 10 -10.13 10.76 8.01
C LEU A 10 -11.63 10.82 7.88
N GLY A 11 -12.34 9.92 8.53
CA GLY A 11 -13.81 9.94 8.60
C GLY A 11 -14.39 8.65 9.19
N PRO A 12 -15.65 8.66 9.63
CA PRO A 12 -16.32 7.49 10.19
C PRO A 12 -16.48 6.38 9.13
N ASN A 13 -16.86 5.18 9.59
CA ASN A 13 -17.23 4.10 8.68
C ASN A 13 -18.44 4.53 7.82
N GLY A 14 -18.41 4.18 6.54
CA GLY A 14 -19.45 4.57 5.58
C GLY A 14 -19.28 5.99 4.96
N ALA A 15 -18.29 6.80 5.38
CA ALA A 15 -18.04 8.13 4.82
C ALA A 15 -17.48 8.15 3.38
N GLY A 16 -17.34 7.00 2.74
CA GLY A 16 -16.85 6.91 1.35
C GLY A 16 -15.33 6.85 1.20
N LYS A 17 -14.56 6.73 2.29
CA LYS A 17 -13.09 6.65 2.25
C LYS A 17 -12.59 5.56 1.29
N SER A 18 -12.98 4.30 1.51
CA SER A 18 -12.56 3.18 0.66
C SER A 18 -13.06 3.29 -0.77
N THR A 19 -14.24 3.89 -1.00
CA THR A 19 -14.74 4.19 -2.35
C THR A 19 -13.81 5.18 -3.05
N THR A 20 -13.44 6.27 -2.39
CA THR A 20 -12.49 7.26 -2.91
C THR A 20 -11.13 6.60 -3.22
N MET A 21 -10.60 5.77 -2.30
CA MET A 21 -9.34 5.04 -2.52
C MET A 21 -9.41 4.11 -3.73
N ARG A 22 -10.53 3.40 -3.92
CA ARG A 22 -10.74 2.51 -5.07
C ARG A 22 -10.86 3.26 -6.39
N ILE A 23 -11.45 4.46 -6.39
CA ILE A 23 -11.50 5.33 -7.59
C ILE A 23 -10.09 5.79 -7.95
N LEU A 24 -9.33 6.31 -6.97
CA LEU A 24 -7.93 6.71 -7.16
C LEU A 24 -7.04 5.56 -7.66
N ALA A 25 -7.32 4.34 -7.19
CA ALA A 25 -6.60 3.13 -7.59
C ALA A 25 -7.11 2.52 -8.91
N CYS A 26 -8.02 3.18 -9.62
CA CYS A 26 -8.64 2.71 -10.87
C CYS A 26 -9.39 1.36 -10.74
N TYR A 27 -9.94 1.05 -9.55
CA TYR A 27 -10.77 -0.14 -9.32
C TYR A 27 -12.26 0.15 -9.53
N LEU A 28 -12.68 1.40 -9.33
CA LEU A 28 -14.06 1.83 -9.52
C LEU A 28 -14.08 3.09 -10.39
N PRO A 29 -15.03 3.23 -11.33
CA PRO A 29 -15.26 4.48 -12.01
C PRO A 29 -15.93 5.49 -11.06
N ALA A 30 -15.62 6.78 -11.22
CA ALA A 30 -16.37 7.85 -10.56
C ALA A 30 -17.72 8.03 -11.26
N THR A 31 -18.79 8.30 -10.48
CA THR A 31 -20.14 8.57 -11.04
C THR A 31 -20.17 9.90 -11.78
N SER A 32 -19.38 10.89 -11.34
CA SER A 32 -19.25 12.20 -11.95
C SER A 32 -17.96 12.88 -11.50
N GLY A 33 -17.58 13.97 -12.16
CA GLY A 33 -16.35 14.70 -11.88
C GLY A 33 -15.11 14.09 -12.53
N THR A 34 -13.94 14.66 -12.23
CA THR A 34 -12.64 14.21 -12.76
C THR A 34 -11.68 13.91 -11.62
N VAL A 35 -10.88 12.87 -11.79
CA VAL A 35 -9.85 12.47 -10.82
C VAL A 35 -8.52 12.33 -11.54
N ARG A 36 -7.47 12.94 -11.01
CA ARG A 36 -6.12 12.84 -11.58
C ARG A 36 -5.11 12.35 -10.55
N VAL A 37 -4.22 11.47 -11.00
CA VAL A 37 -3.08 10.95 -10.24
C VAL A 37 -1.82 11.18 -11.06
N ALA A 38 -0.83 11.87 -10.49
CA ALA A 38 0.41 12.24 -11.17
C ALA A 38 0.17 12.96 -12.52
N GLY A 39 -0.89 13.79 -12.60
CA GLY A 39 -1.29 14.52 -13.81
C GLY A 39 -2.13 13.72 -14.82
N LEU A 40 -2.24 12.40 -14.65
CA LEU A 40 -2.98 11.49 -15.51
C LEU A 40 -4.44 11.36 -15.05
N ASP A 41 -5.37 11.24 -16.00
CA ASP A 41 -6.77 10.96 -15.71
C ASP A 41 -6.98 9.49 -15.36
N VAL A 42 -7.62 9.20 -14.20
CA VAL A 42 -7.77 7.81 -13.71
C VAL A 42 -8.69 6.95 -14.58
N PHE A 43 -9.53 7.58 -15.40
CA PHE A 43 -10.43 6.87 -16.30
C PHE A 43 -9.78 6.62 -17.67
N HIS A 44 -9.22 7.67 -18.28
CA HIS A 44 -8.64 7.58 -19.63
C HIS A 44 -7.24 6.94 -19.63
N ASP A 45 -6.43 7.21 -18.61
CA ASP A 45 -5.03 6.76 -18.51
C ASP A 45 -4.86 5.66 -17.45
N SER A 46 -5.89 4.85 -17.20
CA SER A 46 -5.95 3.93 -16.03
C SER A 46 -4.76 2.96 -15.95
N ASP A 47 -4.25 2.45 -17.07
CA ASP A 47 -3.11 1.53 -17.07
C ASP A 47 -1.80 2.22 -16.67
N GLU A 48 -1.60 3.46 -17.12
CA GLU A 48 -0.43 4.25 -16.74
C GLU A 48 -0.52 4.69 -15.27
N VAL A 49 -1.71 5.07 -14.80
CA VAL A 49 -1.95 5.35 -13.38
C VAL A 49 -1.62 4.13 -12.52
N ARG A 50 -2.10 2.92 -12.88
CA ARG A 50 -1.83 1.68 -12.14
C ARG A 50 -0.34 1.32 -12.06
N ARG A 51 0.47 1.74 -13.03
CA ARG A 51 1.94 1.57 -12.98
C ARG A 51 2.60 2.49 -11.98
N ARG A 52 2.00 3.66 -11.70
CA ARG A 52 2.54 4.69 -10.81
C ARG A 52 2.03 4.60 -9.38
N ILE A 53 1.02 3.77 -9.12
CA ILE A 53 0.43 3.62 -7.80
C ILE A 53 0.70 2.25 -7.18
N GLY A 54 0.93 2.25 -5.86
CA GLY A 54 0.83 1.07 -5.02
C GLY A 54 -0.46 1.13 -4.23
N TYR A 55 -1.29 0.10 -4.27
CA TYR A 55 -2.54 0.06 -3.53
C TYR A 55 -2.60 -1.13 -2.59
N MET A 56 -2.86 -0.85 -1.33
CA MET A 56 -3.12 -1.82 -0.28
C MET A 56 -4.54 -1.63 0.21
N PRO A 57 -5.50 -2.49 -0.18
CA PRO A 57 -6.87 -2.45 0.31
C PRO A 57 -6.95 -2.92 1.77
N GLU A 58 -8.03 -2.56 2.47
CA GLU A 58 -8.32 -3.02 3.84
C GLU A 58 -8.21 -4.54 3.98
N ASN A 59 -8.81 -5.28 3.06
CA ASN A 59 -8.70 -6.73 2.96
C ASN A 59 -7.68 -7.08 1.88
N ASN A 60 -6.43 -7.32 2.29
CA ASN A 60 -5.35 -7.67 1.38
C ASN A 60 -5.61 -9.00 0.66
N PRO A 61 -5.69 -9.04 -0.69
CA PRO A 61 -5.90 -10.27 -1.47
C PRO A 61 -4.58 -11.03 -1.62
N LEU A 62 -4.04 -11.53 -0.51
CA LEU A 62 -2.79 -12.30 -0.49
C LEU A 62 -3.03 -13.75 -0.93
N HIS A 63 -2.05 -14.34 -1.62
CA HIS A 63 -2.03 -15.77 -1.93
C HIS A 63 -1.51 -16.55 -0.72
N PHE A 64 -2.41 -17.13 0.08
CA PHE A 64 -2.12 -17.74 1.37
C PHE A 64 -1.27 -19.03 1.27
N ASP A 65 -1.26 -19.68 0.12
CA ASP A 65 -0.49 -20.88 -0.22
C ASP A 65 0.96 -20.57 -0.65
N MET A 66 1.25 -19.34 -1.04
CA MET A 66 2.57 -18.91 -1.48
C MET A 66 3.49 -18.54 -0.30
N ARG A 67 4.81 -18.67 -0.52
CA ARG A 67 5.81 -18.09 0.38
C ARG A 67 5.92 -16.57 0.14
N VAL A 68 6.21 -15.80 1.19
CA VAL A 68 6.33 -14.32 1.10
C VAL A 68 7.20 -13.88 -0.09
N ARG A 69 8.42 -14.45 -0.20
CA ARG A 69 9.36 -14.07 -1.26
C ARG A 69 8.88 -14.46 -2.67
N GLU A 70 8.20 -15.58 -2.79
CA GLU A 70 7.63 -16.05 -4.06
C GLU A 70 6.48 -15.14 -4.49
N TYR A 71 5.58 -14.85 -3.57
CA TYR A 71 4.48 -13.90 -3.79
C TYR A 71 4.98 -12.52 -4.24
N LEU A 72 5.92 -11.93 -3.52
CA LEU A 72 6.46 -10.61 -3.87
C LEU A 72 7.16 -10.61 -5.24
N LYS A 73 7.89 -11.68 -5.60
CA LYS A 73 8.46 -11.83 -6.95
C LYS A 73 7.40 -11.95 -8.04
N PHE A 74 6.35 -12.71 -7.78
CA PHE A 74 5.20 -12.83 -8.67
C PHE A 74 4.54 -11.47 -8.90
N ARG A 75 4.24 -10.72 -7.83
CA ARG A 75 3.65 -9.39 -7.89
C ARG A 75 4.54 -8.38 -8.61
N ALA A 76 5.85 -8.36 -8.32
CA ALA A 76 6.81 -7.51 -9.01
C ALA A 76 6.81 -7.74 -10.53
N ARG A 77 6.72 -9.00 -10.96
CA ARG A 77 6.64 -9.34 -12.38
C ARG A 77 5.32 -8.93 -13.03
N LEU A 78 4.19 -9.08 -12.33
CA LEU A 78 2.88 -8.59 -12.80
C LEU A 78 2.89 -7.07 -12.97
N LYS A 79 3.68 -6.35 -12.18
CA LYS A 79 3.89 -4.90 -12.29
C LYS A 79 4.93 -4.51 -13.37
N GLY A 80 5.38 -5.46 -14.19
CA GLY A 80 6.25 -5.22 -15.34
C GLY A 80 7.75 -5.25 -15.04
N LEU A 81 8.19 -5.60 -13.82
CA LEU A 81 9.62 -5.70 -13.52
C LEU A 81 10.22 -6.96 -14.16
N ASN A 82 11.38 -6.82 -14.81
CA ASN A 82 12.13 -7.96 -15.29
C ASN A 82 12.69 -8.82 -14.14
N ARG A 83 13.24 -10.02 -14.46
CA ARG A 83 13.71 -10.97 -13.44
C ARG A 83 14.77 -10.40 -12.50
N ARG A 84 15.72 -9.64 -13.02
CA ARG A 84 16.81 -9.05 -12.23
C ARG A 84 16.24 -8.00 -11.29
N ARG A 85 15.51 -7.01 -11.81
CA ARG A 85 14.91 -5.93 -11.01
C ARG A 85 13.91 -6.45 -9.97
N SER A 86 13.12 -7.49 -10.31
CA SER A 86 12.21 -8.14 -9.35
C SER A 86 12.96 -8.72 -8.15
N ARG A 87 14.13 -9.34 -8.35
CA ARG A 87 14.93 -9.86 -7.22
C ARG A 87 15.46 -8.76 -6.34
N GLU A 88 16.07 -7.75 -6.94
CA GLU A 88 16.60 -6.57 -6.25
C GLU A 88 15.52 -5.87 -5.41
N ARG A 89 14.36 -5.60 -6.03
CA ARG A 89 13.24 -4.92 -5.35
C ARG A 89 12.62 -5.75 -4.24
N VAL A 90 12.48 -7.05 -4.43
CA VAL A 90 11.97 -7.96 -3.38
C VAL A 90 12.90 -7.97 -2.17
N ASP A 91 14.22 -7.96 -2.37
CA ASP A 91 15.16 -7.89 -1.26
C ASP A 91 15.02 -6.57 -0.50
N VAL A 92 14.93 -5.44 -1.20
CA VAL A 92 14.73 -4.11 -0.61
C VAL A 92 13.43 -4.03 0.19
N VAL A 93 12.27 -4.37 -0.40
CA VAL A 93 10.98 -4.24 0.31
C VAL A 93 10.84 -5.26 1.46
N THR A 94 11.45 -6.44 1.33
CA THR A 94 11.50 -7.43 2.39
C THR A 94 12.25 -6.88 3.62
N GLU A 95 13.34 -6.15 3.40
CA GLU A 95 14.07 -5.46 4.46
C GLU A 95 13.28 -4.29 5.01
N GLN A 96 12.82 -3.38 4.15
CA GLN A 96 12.07 -2.19 4.53
C GLN A 96 10.83 -2.53 5.39
N CYS A 97 10.09 -3.59 5.03
CA CYS A 97 8.88 -4.01 5.74
C CYS A 97 9.15 -4.98 6.91
N GLY A 98 10.41 -5.26 7.26
CA GLY A 98 10.77 -6.16 8.36
C GLY A 98 10.27 -7.60 8.16
N LEU A 99 10.44 -8.13 6.95
CA LEU A 99 9.97 -9.46 6.54
C LEU A 99 11.11 -10.48 6.34
N LYS A 100 12.37 -10.12 6.62
CA LYS A 100 13.53 -10.99 6.37
C LYS A 100 13.37 -12.38 6.99
N ASP A 101 13.03 -12.43 8.28
CA ASP A 101 12.94 -13.67 9.06
C ASP A 101 11.79 -14.59 8.62
N VAL A 102 10.77 -14.02 7.97
CA VAL A 102 9.59 -14.74 7.49
C VAL A 102 9.54 -14.88 5.97
N SER A 103 10.54 -14.40 5.24
CA SER A 103 10.55 -14.32 3.77
C SER A 103 10.35 -15.67 3.06
N ARG A 104 10.73 -16.77 3.71
CA ARG A 104 10.56 -18.15 3.22
C ARG A 104 9.33 -18.86 3.78
N ARG A 105 8.59 -18.24 4.71
CA ARG A 105 7.37 -18.82 5.30
C ARG A 105 6.17 -18.65 4.39
N ILE A 106 5.23 -19.58 4.49
CA ILE A 106 3.93 -19.52 3.80
C ILE A 106 3.11 -18.39 4.41
N ILE A 107 2.50 -17.54 3.56
CA ILE A 107 1.73 -16.35 3.99
C ILE A 107 0.57 -16.74 4.92
N GLY A 108 -0.12 -17.84 4.65
CA GLY A 108 -1.21 -18.35 5.50
C GLY A 108 -0.82 -18.66 6.93
N GLN A 109 0.46 -18.95 7.19
CA GLN A 109 1.01 -19.26 8.53
C GLN A 109 1.45 -18.01 9.31
N LEU A 110 1.34 -16.81 8.72
CA LEU A 110 1.77 -15.57 9.33
C LEU A 110 0.66 -14.96 10.21
N SER A 111 1.07 -14.22 11.26
CA SER A 111 0.14 -13.37 12.01
C SER A 111 -0.46 -12.27 11.11
N LYS A 112 -1.59 -11.69 11.54
CA LYS A 112 -2.24 -10.58 10.83
C LYS A 112 -1.27 -9.42 10.58
N GLY A 113 -0.47 -9.03 11.57
CA GLY A 113 0.52 -7.95 11.43
C GLY A 113 1.61 -8.26 10.40
N TYR A 114 2.08 -9.51 10.29
CA TYR A 114 2.99 -9.89 9.22
C TYR A 114 2.30 -9.85 7.85
N ARG A 115 1.05 -10.31 7.74
CA ARG A 115 0.29 -10.23 6.49
C ARG A 115 0.05 -8.78 6.03
N GLN A 116 -0.23 -7.85 6.95
CA GLN A 116 -0.32 -6.42 6.63
C GLN A 116 1.01 -5.88 6.09
N ARG A 117 2.14 -6.26 6.68
CA ARG A 117 3.46 -5.88 6.18
C ARG A 117 3.78 -6.50 4.81
N VAL A 118 3.28 -7.70 4.51
CA VAL A 118 3.38 -8.29 3.15
C VAL A 118 2.56 -7.47 2.16
N GLY A 119 1.34 -7.04 2.51
CA GLY A 119 0.53 -6.14 1.69
C GLY A 119 1.20 -4.80 1.42
N LEU A 120 1.83 -4.22 2.44
CA LEU A 120 2.61 -3.00 2.28
C LEU A 120 3.82 -3.21 1.35
N ALA A 121 4.55 -4.33 1.51
CA ALA A 121 5.67 -4.68 0.63
C ALA A 121 5.22 -4.91 -0.84
N ASP A 122 4.04 -5.50 -1.06
CA ASP A 122 3.44 -5.63 -2.39
C ASP A 122 3.13 -4.27 -3.02
N ALA A 123 2.55 -3.34 -2.24
CA ALA A 123 2.29 -1.99 -2.72
C ALA A 123 3.57 -1.23 -3.10
N LEU A 124 4.70 -1.53 -2.46
CA LEU A 124 6.00 -0.85 -2.64
C LEU A 124 6.90 -1.48 -3.70
N VAL A 125 6.67 -2.72 -4.10
CA VAL A 125 7.64 -3.54 -4.83
C VAL A 125 8.09 -2.94 -6.17
N HIS A 126 7.23 -2.19 -6.84
CA HIS A 126 7.50 -1.58 -8.15
C HIS A 126 7.88 -0.09 -8.09
N GLU A 127 8.18 0.44 -6.89
CA GLU A 127 8.60 1.85 -6.67
C GLU A 127 7.55 2.88 -7.13
N PRO A 128 6.31 2.80 -6.64
CA PRO A 128 5.26 3.71 -7.07
C PRO A 128 5.51 5.16 -6.63
N GLU A 129 4.98 6.14 -7.38
CA GLU A 129 5.00 7.55 -6.98
C GLU A 129 3.99 7.84 -5.87
N LEU A 130 2.81 7.20 -5.94
CA LEU A 130 1.74 7.30 -4.94
C LEU A 130 1.45 5.94 -4.32
N ILE A 131 1.38 5.90 -3.00
CA ILE A 131 0.97 4.73 -2.23
C ILE A 131 -0.38 5.03 -1.57
N ILE A 132 -1.35 4.18 -1.81
CA ILE A 132 -2.70 4.27 -1.26
C ILE A 132 -2.87 3.13 -0.26
N LEU A 133 -3.12 3.46 1.01
CA LEU A 133 -3.26 2.50 2.11
C LEU A 133 -4.65 2.64 2.72
N ASP A 134 -5.50 1.64 2.54
CA ASP A 134 -6.86 1.64 3.07
C ASP A 134 -6.90 0.89 4.41
N GLU A 135 -7.07 1.65 5.52
CA GLU A 135 -7.12 1.17 6.90
C GLU A 135 -5.94 0.21 7.26
N PRO A 136 -4.66 0.61 7.06
CA PRO A 136 -3.51 -0.31 7.13
C PRO A 136 -3.26 -0.91 8.52
N THR A 137 -3.86 -0.36 9.56
CA THR A 137 -3.68 -0.76 10.97
C THR A 137 -4.89 -1.51 11.54
N ILE A 138 -5.95 -1.70 10.74
CA ILE A 138 -7.21 -2.29 11.23
C ILE A 138 -7.02 -3.70 11.83
N GLY A 139 -7.51 -3.86 13.06
CA GLY A 139 -7.49 -5.13 13.79
C GLY A 139 -6.09 -5.64 14.14
N LEU A 140 -5.11 -4.75 14.22
CA LEU A 140 -3.79 -5.01 14.77
C LEU A 140 -3.75 -4.67 16.26
N ASP A 141 -2.86 -5.35 16.99
CA ASP A 141 -2.55 -4.98 18.36
C ASP A 141 -1.70 -3.67 18.44
N PRO A 142 -1.62 -2.99 19.60
CA PRO A 142 -0.91 -1.72 19.73
C PRO A 142 0.58 -1.77 19.35
N HIS A 143 1.24 -2.91 19.53
CA HIS A 143 2.64 -3.07 19.12
C HIS A 143 2.75 -3.09 17.59
N GLN A 144 1.92 -3.88 16.92
CA GLN A 144 1.89 -3.98 15.46
C GLN A 144 1.50 -2.64 14.80
N ILE A 145 0.53 -1.92 15.39
CA ILE A 145 0.17 -0.57 14.93
C ILE A 145 1.39 0.35 14.92
N ARG A 146 2.17 0.37 15.99
CA ARG A 146 3.41 1.18 16.07
C ARG A 146 4.40 0.79 14.98
N VAL A 147 4.59 -0.51 14.73
CA VAL A 147 5.50 -0.99 13.69
C VAL A 147 5.05 -0.52 12.31
N VAL A 148 3.79 -0.76 11.95
CA VAL A 148 3.24 -0.35 10.62
C VAL A 148 3.32 1.17 10.45
N ARG A 149 2.97 1.95 11.46
CA ARG A 149 3.06 3.41 11.45
C ARG A 149 4.49 3.91 11.21
N GLN A 150 5.48 3.31 11.88
CA GLN A 150 6.89 3.65 11.64
C GLN A 150 7.34 3.32 10.22
N LEU A 151 6.86 2.21 9.65
CA LEU A 151 7.13 1.87 8.25
C LEU A 151 6.54 2.94 7.32
N ILE A 152 5.27 3.32 7.51
CA ILE A 152 4.61 4.37 6.71
C ILE A 152 5.38 5.69 6.79
N LYS A 153 5.80 6.12 7.99
CA LYS A 153 6.58 7.35 8.18
C LYS A 153 7.89 7.38 7.40
N ARG A 154 8.56 6.23 7.29
CA ARG A 154 9.82 6.10 6.53
C ARG A 154 9.64 6.22 5.02
N LEU A 155 8.40 6.15 4.51
CA LEU A 155 8.10 6.33 3.09
C LEU A 155 8.03 7.81 2.69
N ALA A 156 7.86 8.72 3.66
CA ALA A 156 7.81 10.17 3.41
C ALA A 156 9.07 10.65 2.66
N GLY A 157 8.89 11.60 1.77
CA GLY A 157 9.95 12.16 0.93
C GLY A 157 10.25 11.32 -0.31
N ALA A 158 10.35 9.99 -0.18
CA ALA A 158 10.56 9.10 -1.32
C ALA A 158 9.26 8.80 -2.08
N HIS A 159 8.15 8.72 -1.37
CA HIS A 159 6.83 8.44 -1.91
C HIS A 159 5.80 9.44 -1.38
N THR A 160 4.77 9.70 -2.17
CA THR A 160 3.53 10.33 -1.69
C THR A 160 2.64 9.23 -1.12
N VAL A 161 2.09 9.42 0.07
CA VAL A 161 1.27 8.39 0.73
C VAL A 161 -0.10 8.96 1.08
N LEU A 162 -1.15 8.26 0.69
CA LEU A 162 -2.53 8.53 1.08
C LEU A 162 -3.01 7.38 1.97
N VAL A 163 -3.38 7.70 3.21
CA VAL A 163 -3.82 6.71 4.21
C VAL A 163 -5.27 6.98 4.57
N SER A 164 -6.13 5.99 4.52
CA SER A 164 -7.45 6.09 5.17
C SER A 164 -7.37 5.61 6.62
N THR A 165 -8.06 6.28 7.50
CA THR A 165 -8.28 5.85 8.88
C THR A 165 -9.55 6.46 9.45
N HIS A 166 -10.14 5.79 10.44
CA HIS A 166 -11.23 6.33 11.24
C HIS A 166 -10.75 6.76 12.64
N ILE A 167 -9.45 6.68 12.92
CA ILE A 167 -8.83 6.92 14.22
C ILE A 167 -8.00 8.21 14.15
N LEU A 168 -8.52 9.32 14.73
CA LEU A 168 -7.86 10.61 14.71
C LEU A 168 -6.41 10.59 15.25
N PRO A 169 -6.11 9.99 16.41
CA PRO A 169 -4.74 9.91 16.90
C PRO A 169 -3.76 9.20 15.95
N GLU A 170 -4.24 8.26 15.12
CA GLU A 170 -3.37 7.63 14.11
C GLU A 170 -3.02 8.60 12.99
N ALA A 171 -3.99 9.37 12.51
CA ALA A 171 -3.77 10.41 11.51
C ALA A 171 -2.76 11.46 12.01
N GLU A 172 -2.99 12.04 13.18
CA GLU A 172 -2.13 13.06 13.79
C GLU A 172 -0.69 12.56 14.01
N MET A 173 -0.52 11.32 14.46
CA MET A 173 0.78 10.75 14.71
C MET A 173 1.53 10.29 13.45
N THR A 174 0.86 10.16 12.30
CA THR A 174 1.46 9.53 11.10
C THR A 174 1.56 10.49 9.94
N CYS A 175 0.60 11.39 9.79
CA CYS A 175 0.44 12.20 8.60
C CYS A 175 0.92 13.64 8.81
N HIS A 176 1.26 14.30 7.71
CA HIS A 176 1.60 15.71 7.71
C HIS A 176 0.33 16.59 7.75
N ARG A 177 -0.75 16.01 7.20
CA ARG A 177 -2.04 16.68 7.05
C ARG A 177 -3.15 15.64 6.94
#